data_9af53a6d0c3bb8604742b94147e0eae3
#
_entry.id   9af53a6d0c3bb8604742b94147e0eae3
#
_cell.length_a   1.000
_cell.length_b   1.000
_cell.length_c   1.000
_cell.angle_alpha   90.00
_cell.angle_beta   90.00
_cell.angle_gamma   90.00
#
_symmetry.space_group_name_H-M   'P 1'
#
loop_
_entity.id
_entity.type
_entity.pdbx_description
1 polymer ?
#
loop_
_entity_poly.entity_id
_entity_poly.type
_entity_poly.pdbx_seq_one_letter_code
_entity_poly.pdbx_strand_id
1 'polypeptide(L)' 'MKPGDKYLKLVEWSEDDGCFVGSCPELFYGGCHGLDARIVFDQLCNLVDETINQYLEDGKNLPPPMIASQLVSTLQDR' A
#
# COMPACT_ATOMS: atom_id res chain seq x y z
N MET A 1 -16.16 -7.63 4.59
CA MET A 1 -14.77 -7.12 4.49
C MET A 1 -14.12 -7.61 3.21
N LYS A 2 -13.55 -6.70 2.44
CA LYS A 2 -12.82 -7.06 1.21
C LYS A 2 -11.42 -7.56 1.59
N PRO A 3 -10.81 -8.44 0.77
CA PRO A 3 -9.45 -8.89 1.04
C PRO A 3 -8.45 -7.74 1.20
N GLY A 4 -8.61 -6.67 0.43
CA GLY A 4 -7.72 -5.51 0.50
C GLY A 4 -7.74 -4.77 1.81
N ASP A 5 -8.81 -4.90 2.59
CA ASP A 5 -8.97 -4.17 3.85
C ASP A 5 -7.94 -4.60 4.90
N LYS A 6 -7.38 -5.80 4.75
CA LYS A 6 -6.42 -6.36 5.71
C LYS A 6 -4.99 -5.91 5.47
N TYR A 7 -4.70 -5.36 4.28
CA TYR A 7 -3.33 -4.99 3.94
C TYR A 7 -2.94 -3.64 4.54
N LEU A 8 -1.69 -3.53 4.94
CA LEU A 8 -1.14 -2.30 5.48
C LEU A 8 -1.06 -1.25 4.37
N LYS A 9 -1.60 -0.08 4.65
CA LYS A 9 -1.59 1.04 3.71
C LYS A 9 -0.88 2.21 4.37
N LEU A 10 0.09 2.79 3.65
CA LEU A 10 0.88 3.90 4.14
C LEU A 10 0.70 5.10 3.23
N VAL A 11 0.44 6.26 3.84
CA VAL A 11 0.45 7.53 3.13
C VAL A 11 1.44 8.41 3.86
N GLU A 12 2.48 8.87 3.17
CA GLU A 12 3.51 9.67 3.79
C GLU A 12 3.92 10.83 2.88
N TRP A 13 4.43 11.87 3.50
CA TRP A 13 4.97 13.02 2.76
C TRP A 13 6.34 12.67 2.20
N SER A 14 6.55 12.97 0.92
CA SER A 14 7.84 12.80 0.25
C SER A 14 8.44 14.17 -0.05
N GLU A 15 9.52 14.51 0.62
CA GLU A 15 10.22 15.77 0.36
C GLU A 15 10.77 15.82 -1.05
N ASP A 16 11.28 14.70 -1.54
CA ASP A 16 11.86 14.62 -2.88
C ASP A 16 10.82 14.85 -3.95
N ASP A 17 9.61 14.33 -3.76
CA ASP A 17 8.53 14.43 -4.74
C ASP A 17 7.64 15.64 -4.50
N GLY A 18 7.72 16.26 -3.34
CA GLY A 18 6.88 17.40 -2.99
C GLY A 18 5.40 17.06 -2.86
N CYS A 19 5.09 15.84 -2.47
CA CYS A 19 3.70 15.39 -2.35
C CYS A 19 3.58 14.20 -1.40
N PHE A 20 2.33 13.83 -1.07
CA PHE A 20 2.07 12.59 -0.36
C PHE A 20 2.17 11.42 -1.31
N VAL A 21 2.72 10.31 -0.82
CA VAL A 21 2.87 9.07 -1.58
C VAL A 21 2.19 7.94 -0.82
N GLY A 22 1.38 7.16 -1.53
CA GLY A 22 0.68 6.02 -0.97
C GLY A 22 1.31 4.71 -1.40
N SER A 23 1.49 3.80 -0.46
CA SER A 23 2.08 2.49 -0.70
C SER A 23 1.37 1.40 0.08
N CYS A 24 1.36 0.20 -0.48
CA CYS A 24 0.95 -1.02 0.20
C CYS A 24 2.15 -1.97 0.13
N PRO A 25 2.98 -2.03 1.19
CA PRO A 25 4.30 -2.67 1.11
C PRO A 25 4.34 -4.09 0.56
N GLU A 26 3.29 -4.89 0.82
CA GLU A 26 3.23 -6.27 0.32
C GLU A 26 2.97 -6.34 -1.18
N LEU A 27 2.37 -5.30 -1.75
CA LEU A 27 1.95 -5.31 -3.15
C LEU A 27 2.77 -4.36 -4.02
N PHE A 28 3.01 -3.15 -3.54
CA PHE A 28 3.72 -2.12 -4.32
C PHE A 28 4.14 -0.94 -3.45
N TYR A 29 5.10 -0.17 -3.95
CA TYR A 29 5.51 1.11 -3.38
C TYR A 29 5.20 2.22 -4.37
N GLY A 30 4.78 3.38 -3.83
CA GLY A 30 4.62 4.58 -4.64
C GLY A 30 3.52 4.51 -5.68
N GLY A 31 2.48 3.73 -5.44
CA GLY A 31 1.41 3.55 -6.41
C GLY A 31 0.49 4.74 -6.59
N CYS A 32 0.41 5.64 -5.63
CA CYS A 32 -0.44 6.82 -5.65
C CYS A 32 0.33 8.02 -5.14
N HIS A 33 -0.01 9.21 -5.61
CA HIS A 33 0.59 10.44 -5.10
C HIS A 33 -0.36 11.61 -5.29
N GLY A 34 -0.20 12.65 -4.47
CA GLY A 34 -1.01 13.85 -4.55
C GLY A 34 -0.74 14.80 -3.38
N LEU A 35 -1.43 15.94 -3.40
CA LEU A 35 -1.23 16.97 -2.38
C LEU A 35 -2.20 16.86 -1.19
N ASP A 36 -3.18 15.98 -1.27
CA ASP A 36 -4.14 15.75 -0.20
C ASP A 36 -4.05 14.30 0.27
N ALA A 37 -3.63 14.10 1.52
CA ALA A 37 -3.40 12.76 2.07
C ALA A 37 -4.66 11.89 2.05
N ARG A 38 -5.83 12.48 2.28
CA ARG A 38 -7.08 11.69 2.29
C ARG A 38 -7.44 11.21 0.90
N ILE A 39 -7.26 12.06 -0.10
CA ILE A 39 -7.50 11.68 -1.49
C ILE A 39 -6.53 10.58 -1.90
N VAL A 40 -5.26 10.73 -1.52
CA VAL A 40 -4.23 9.71 -1.80
C VAL A 40 -4.61 8.39 -1.15
N PHE A 41 -5.10 8.42 0.09
CA PHE A 41 -5.52 7.20 0.78
C PHE A 41 -6.68 6.51 0.05
N ASP A 42 -7.67 7.28 -0.39
CA ASP A 42 -8.81 6.71 -1.13
C ASP A 42 -8.36 6.07 -2.44
N GLN A 43 -7.47 6.73 -3.16
CA GLN A 43 -6.88 6.18 -4.38
C GLN A 43 -6.10 4.90 -4.09
N LEU A 44 -5.36 4.89 -2.98
CA LEU A 44 -4.59 3.72 -2.56
C LEU A 44 -5.50 2.54 -2.27
N CYS A 45 -6.61 2.75 -1.57
CA CYS A 45 -7.58 1.69 -1.31
C CYS A 45 -8.12 1.08 -2.61
N ASN A 46 -8.45 1.92 -3.59
CA ASN A 46 -8.93 1.45 -4.88
C ASN A 46 -7.84 0.68 -5.63
N LEU A 47 -6.61 1.17 -5.60
CA LEU A 47 -5.50 0.50 -6.28
C LEU A 47 -5.19 -0.86 -5.64
N VAL A 48 -5.26 -0.96 -4.32
CA VAL A 48 -5.09 -2.23 -3.61
C VAL A 48 -6.16 -3.23 -4.05
N ASP A 49 -7.42 -2.80 -4.11
CA ASP A 49 -8.51 -3.66 -4.55
C ASP A 49 -8.29 -4.15 -5.99
N GLU A 50 -7.88 -3.25 -6.89
CA GLU A 50 -7.59 -3.61 -8.28
C GLU A 50 -6.44 -4.60 -8.38
N THR A 51 -5.38 -4.37 -7.60
CA THR A 51 -4.20 -5.24 -7.60
C THR A 51 -4.56 -6.64 -7.12
N ILE A 52 -5.36 -6.73 -6.06
CA ILE A 52 -5.81 -8.04 -5.55
C ILE A 52 -6.68 -8.75 -6.59
N ASN A 53 -7.59 -8.04 -7.24
CA ASN A 53 -8.40 -8.63 -8.29
C ASN A 53 -7.53 -9.18 -9.42
N GLN A 54 -6.46 -8.46 -9.77
CA GLN A 54 -5.52 -8.92 -10.80
C GLN A 54 -4.81 -10.21 -10.36
N TYR A 55 -4.38 -10.29 -9.10
CA TYR A 55 -3.77 -11.51 -8.56
C TYR A 55 -4.73 -12.70 -8.69
N LEU A 56 -5.99 -12.49 -8.31
CA LEU A 56 -7.00 -13.56 -8.35
C LEU A 56 -7.30 -14.00 -9.78
N GLU A 57 -7.38 -13.07 -10.72
CA GLU A 57 -7.58 -13.38 -12.13
C GLU A 57 -6.42 -14.18 -12.71
N ASP A 58 -5.20 -13.87 -12.29
CA ASP A 58 -4.00 -14.55 -12.76
C ASP A 58 -3.77 -15.88 -12.03
N GLY A 59 -4.60 -16.23 -11.06
CA GLY A 59 -4.44 -17.46 -10.28
C GLY A 59 -3.25 -17.43 -9.34
N LYS A 60 -2.76 -16.24 -8.99
CA LYS A 60 -1.63 -16.08 -8.08
C LYS A 60 -2.10 -16.04 -6.64
N ASN A 61 -1.26 -16.56 -5.75
CA ASN A 61 -1.52 -16.47 -4.32
C ASN A 61 -1.28 -15.05 -3.83
N LEU A 62 -2.20 -14.57 -2.97
CA LEU A 62 -2.04 -13.26 -2.34
C LEU A 62 -0.94 -13.34 -1.28
N PRO A 63 -0.08 -12.32 -1.18
CA PRO A 63 0.89 -12.27 -0.08
C PRO A 63 0.16 -12.10 1.24
N PRO A 64 0.72 -12.62 2.35
CA PRO A 64 0.11 -12.40 3.67
C PRO A 64 0.17 -10.93 4.06
N PRO A 65 -0.86 -10.40 4.74
CA PRO A 65 -0.82 -9.01 5.21
C PRO A 65 0.33 -8.78 6.18
N MET A 66 0.96 -7.62 6.05
CA MET A 66 2.03 -7.19 6.95
C MET A 66 1.43 -6.32 8.05
N ILE A 67 1.94 -6.47 9.27
CA ILE A 67 1.59 -5.56 10.36
C ILE A 67 2.67 -4.48 10.54
N ALA A 68 2.28 -3.35 11.14
CA ALA A 68 3.20 -2.21 11.28
C ALA A 68 4.48 -2.57 12.03
N SER A 69 4.39 -3.43 13.04
CA SER A 69 5.57 -3.85 13.80
C SER A 69 6.57 -4.63 12.94
N GLN A 70 6.10 -5.40 11.97
CA GLN A 70 6.97 -6.11 11.05
C GLN A 70 7.70 -5.12 10.13
N LEU A 71 7.00 -4.09 9.68
CA LEU A 71 7.61 -3.05 8.85
C LEU A 71 8.70 -2.30 9.62
N VAL A 72 8.44 -1.94 10.86
CA VAL A 72 9.41 -1.25 11.72
C VAL A 72 10.65 -2.14 11.95
N SER A 73 10.45 -3.41 12.24
CA SER A 73 11.55 -4.36 12.44
C SER A 73 12.42 -4.46 11.19
N THR A 74 11.80 -4.51 10.01
CA THR A 74 12.51 -4.56 8.74
C THR A 74 13.35 -3.31 8.53
N LEU A 75 12.82 -2.13 8.87
CA LEU A 75 13.52 -0.87 8.72
C LEU A 75 14.69 -0.72 9.70
N GLN A 76 14.58 -1.30 10.88
CA GLN A 76 15.62 -1.20 11.92
C GLN A 76 16.71 -2.26 11.77
N ASP A 77 16.42 -3.34 11.11
CA ASP A 77 17.30 -4.48 10.95
C ASP A 77 18.22 -4.27 9.75
N ARG A 78 19.33 -3.64 9.99
CA ARG A 78 20.29 -3.32 8.93
C ARG A 78 21.67 -3.85 9.23
#